data_d4820f571d969cb69d136d6fc8e3d0f8
#
_entry.id   d4820f571d969cb69d136d6fc8e3d0f8
#
_cell.length_a   1.000
_cell.length_b   1.000
_cell.length_c   1.000
_cell.angle_alpha   90.00
_cell.angle_beta   90.00
_cell.angle_gamma   90.00
#
_symmetry.space_group_name_H-M   'P 1'
#
loop_
_entity.id
_entity.type
_entity.pdbx_description
1 polymer ?
#
loop_
_entity_poly.entity_id
_entity_poly.type
_entity_poly.pdbx_seq_one_letter_code
_entity_poly.pdbx_strand_id
1 'polypeptide(L)'
;MDRKFVGVSTWEQSNYAYEFEEFESIPTKTNYNFIHIFPHPRVYEELDDLVVFQIELPNCLISGDINKIDVFKYNDKVKKIITNCPFSVKYFNKLMNYDKFIFGFSPFNPKYIPLDKEKIYDVFHTGHLHNSIIYDIFPIIEKFNACFVCADYGKHKNVGYKEKLKLNAQSKISIVHGLLKWPDQFKDGAAKFVNHGAFELVKEYGIVPQMKTRIMEAAASKSLILCLQDPWNLIESYFEETVDFIYWKNAQDLEDKIKHILSHYDDYQHIIENAYNTLMNNYTPKHFFDLYLKNL
;
A
#
# COMPACT_ATOMS: atom_id res chain seq x y z
N MET A 1 -4.98 -19.60 -26.40
CA MET A 1 -5.85 -19.72 -25.20
C MET A 1 -6.43 -18.37 -24.92
N ASP A 2 -7.73 -18.30 -24.69
CA ASP A 2 -8.36 -17.08 -24.25
C ASP A 2 -7.97 -16.83 -22.80
N ARG A 3 -7.43 -15.67 -22.52
CA ARG A 3 -6.97 -15.29 -21.18
C ARG A 3 -8.09 -14.98 -20.25
N LYS A 4 -7.83 -15.21 -19.00
CA LYS A 4 -8.65 -14.67 -17.93
C LYS A 4 -7.80 -13.69 -17.11
N PHE A 5 -8.15 -12.40 -17.18
CA PHE A 5 -7.81 -11.49 -16.11
C PHE A 5 -8.86 -11.73 -15.00
N VAL A 6 -8.46 -12.43 -13.97
CA VAL A 6 -9.36 -12.72 -12.87
C VAL A 6 -9.06 -11.75 -11.73
N GLY A 7 -9.69 -10.60 -11.82
CA GLY A 7 -9.82 -9.71 -10.67
C GLY A 7 -10.97 -10.17 -9.81
N VAL A 8 -10.73 -10.98 -8.80
CA VAL A 8 -11.76 -11.29 -7.83
C VAL A 8 -11.21 -11.03 -6.44
N SER A 9 -11.43 -9.84 -5.97
CA SER A 9 -11.48 -9.62 -4.54
C SER A 9 -12.81 -10.19 -4.04
N THR A 10 -12.78 -11.13 -3.10
CA THR A 10 -13.98 -11.52 -2.32
C THR A 10 -14.53 -10.35 -1.51
N TRP A 11 -13.85 -9.23 -1.52
CA TRP A 11 -14.22 -7.99 -0.86
C TRP A 11 -14.64 -6.99 -1.93
N GLU A 12 -15.92 -7.03 -2.32
CA GLU A 12 -16.55 -6.09 -3.27
C GLU A 12 -16.35 -4.60 -2.92
N GLN A 13 -15.86 -4.32 -1.70
CA GLN A 13 -15.57 -2.97 -1.20
C GLN A 13 -14.08 -2.69 -1.06
N SER A 14 -13.18 -3.60 -1.47
CA SER A 14 -11.75 -3.36 -1.35
C SER A 14 -11.29 -2.32 -2.38
N ASN A 15 -10.45 -1.40 -1.94
CA ASN A 15 -9.82 -0.38 -2.79
C ASN A 15 -9.11 -0.98 -4.01
N TYR A 16 -8.73 -2.22 -3.91
CA TYR A 16 -7.90 -2.97 -4.85
C TYR A 16 -8.65 -3.41 -6.12
N ALA A 17 -9.97 -3.56 -6.07
CA ALA A 17 -10.77 -3.90 -7.25
C ALA A 17 -10.70 -2.79 -8.33
N TYR A 18 -10.48 -1.54 -7.90
CA TYR A 18 -10.46 -0.39 -8.79
C TYR A 18 -9.11 -0.16 -9.48
N GLU A 19 -8.02 -0.67 -8.93
CA GLU A 19 -6.67 -0.48 -9.46
C GLU A 19 -6.50 -1.12 -10.85
N PHE A 20 -7.15 -2.24 -11.10
CA PHE A 20 -7.01 -3.05 -12.31
C PHE A 20 -8.28 -3.14 -13.17
N GLU A 21 -9.30 -2.33 -12.89
CA GLU A 21 -10.57 -2.34 -13.63
C GLU A 21 -10.37 -2.18 -15.15
N GLU A 22 -9.38 -1.41 -15.58
CA GLU A 22 -9.08 -1.17 -16.99
C GLU A 22 -8.46 -2.40 -17.69
N PHE A 23 -7.91 -3.35 -16.95
CA PHE A 23 -7.28 -4.53 -17.56
C PHE A 23 -8.28 -5.47 -18.19
N GLU A 24 -9.53 -5.47 -17.78
CA GLU A 24 -10.60 -6.25 -18.39
C GLU A 24 -10.84 -5.85 -19.85
N SER A 25 -10.50 -4.63 -20.21
CA SER A 25 -10.69 -4.07 -21.56
C SER A 25 -9.45 -4.18 -22.48
N ILE A 26 -8.30 -4.60 -21.96
CA ILE A 26 -7.07 -4.71 -22.76
C ILE A 26 -7.06 -6.04 -23.49
N PRO A 27 -7.29 -6.09 -24.84
CA PRO A 27 -7.24 -7.33 -25.62
C PRO A 27 -5.77 -7.71 -25.81
N THR A 28 -5.30 -8.59 -24.97
CA THR A 28 -3.92 -9.05 -25.07
C THR A 28 -3.86 -10.56 -25.15
N LYS A 29 -3.10 -11.14 -26.09
CA LYS A 29 -2.78 -12.57 -26.11
C LYS A 29 -1.54 -12.79 -25.26
N THR A 30 -1.61 -13.44 -24.11
CA THR A 30 -0.47 -13.90 -23.31
C THR A 30 -0.55 -15.40 -23.10
N ASN A 31 0.54 -15.96 -22.69
CA ASN A 31 0.67 -17.36 -22.28
C ASN A 31 0.55 -17.53 -20.76
N TYR A 32 -0.08 -16.59 -20.06
CA TYR A 32 -0.29 -16.65 -18.61
C TYR A 32 -1.65 -16.06 -18.22
N ASN A 33 -2.13 -16.40 -17.04
CA ASN A 33 -3.30 -15.81 -16.40
C ASN A 33 -2.86 -14.81 -15.33
N PHE A 34 -3.36 -13.58 -15.39
CA PHE A 34 -3.06 -12.56 -14.39
C PHE A 34 -4.12 -12.54 -13.29
N ILE A 35 -3.67 -12.59 -12.04
CA ILE A 35 -4.53 -12.54 -10.87
C ILE A 35 -4.09 -11.38 -9.99
N HIS A 36 -5.02 -10.59 -9.51
CA HIS A 36 -4.71 -9.57 -8.51
C HIS A 36 -5.48 -9.79 -7.21
N ILE A 37 -4.82 -9.58 -6.14
CA ILE A 37 -5.19 -9.46 -4.74
C ILE A 37 -6.31 -10.37 -4.23
N PHE A 38 -5.95 -11.24 -3.29
CA PHE A 38 -6.85 -12.11 -2.54
C PHE A 38 -7.89 -12.84 -3.41
N PRO A 39 -7.48 -13.49 -4.50
CA PRO A 39 -8.42 -14.26 -5.30
C PRO A 39 -9.01 -15.38 -4.45
N HIS A 40 -10.23 -15.80 -4.80
CA HIS A 40 -10.81 -16.98 -4.18
C HIS A 40 -9.90 -18.20 -4.41
N PRO A 41 -9.66 -19.10 -3.43
CA PRO A 41 -8.78 -20.27 -3.59
C PRO A 41 -9.05 -21.11 -4.85
N ARG A 42 -10.31 -21.21 -5.29
CA ARG A 42 -10.69 -21.89 -6.54
C ARG A 42 -9.97 -21.39 -7.78
N VAL A 43 -9.58 -20.11 -7.82
CA VAL A 43 -8.85 -19.54 -8.96
C VAL A 43 -7.51 -20.24 -9.13
N TYR A 44 -6.81 -20.52 -8.02
CA TYR A 44 -5.56 -21.29 -8.04
C TYR A 44 -5.76 -22.76 -8.37
N GLU A 45 -6.94 -23.33 -8.07
CA GLU A 45 -7.26 -24.72 -8.41
C GLU A 45 -7.55 -24.88 -9.90
N GLU A 46 -8.23 -23.91 -10.51
CA GLU A 46 -8.75 -23.96 -11.87
C GLU A 46 -7.78 -23.45 -12.94
N LEU A 47 -6.82 -22.59 -12.59
CA LEU A 47 -5.93 -21.94 -13.54
C LEU A 47 -4.47 -22.33 -13.31
N ASP A 48 -3.74 -22.42 -14.41
CA ASP A 48 -2.29 -22.63 -14.45
C ASP A 48 -1.59 -21.38 -15.03
N ASP A 49 -0.26 -21.39 -15.05
CA ASP A 49 0.56 -20.30 -15.61
C ASP A 49 0.22 -18.93 -15.00
N LEU A 50 0.18 -18.85 -13.69
CA LEU A 50 -0.30 -17.68 -12.97
C LEU A 50 0.78 -16.60 -12.82
N VAL A 51 0.43 -15.36 -13.11
CA VAL A 51 1.14 -14.16 -12.67
C VAL A 51 0.27 -13.46 -11.65
N VAL A 52 0.77 -13.33 -10.43
CA VAL A 52 -0.02 -12.87 -9.28
C VAL A 52 0.49 -11.50 -8.83
N PHE A 53 -0.40 -10.52 -8.73
CA PHE A 53 -0.11 -9.30 -7.99
C PHE A 53 -0.57 -9.47 -6.54
N GLN A 54 0.37 -9.52 -5.62
CA GLN A 54 0.11 -9.79 -4.20
C GLN A 54 0.73 -8.69 -3.34
N ILE A 55 -0.14 -7.96 -2.66
CA ILE A 55 0.26 -7.00 -1.63
C ILE A 55 0.01 -7.58 -0.23
N GLU A 56 0.38 -6.84 0.79
CA GLU A 56 0.13 -7.19 2.20
C GLU A 56 0.70 -8.56 2.64
N LEU A 57 1.68 -9.07 1.91
CA LEU A 57 2.37 -10.32 2.27
C LEU A 57 2.93 -10.32 3.70
N PRO A 58 3.50 -9.22 4.23
CA PRO A 58 3.92 -9.17 5.62
C PRO A 58 2.81 -9.41 6.64
N ASN A 59 1.55 -9.04 6.35
CA ASN A 59 0.41 -9.40 7.18
C ASN A 59 0.25 -10.92 7.34
N CYS A 60 0.59 -11.66 6.30
CA CYS A 60 0.50 -13.11 6.30
C CYS A 60 1.54 -13.74 7.24
N LEU A 61 2.69 -13.08 7.44
CA LEU A 61 3.72 -13.53 8.37
C LEU A 61 3.26 -13.41 9.83
N ILE A 62 2.41 -12.44 10.14
CA ILE A 62 1.84 -12.27 11.48
C ILE A 62 0.98 -13.47 11.88
N SER A 63 0.32 -14.13 10.93
CA SER A 63 -0.47 -15.35 11.18
C SER A 63 0.37 -16.58 11.51
N GLY A 64 1.68 -16.53 11.29
CA GLY A 64 2.61 -17.60 11.65
C GLY A 64 2.58 -18.84 10.74
N ASP A 65 1.76 -18.87 9.70
CA ASP A 65 1.63 -20.04 8.81
C ASP A 65 1.68 -19.64 7.34
N ILE A 66 2.87 -19.73 6.75
CA ILE A 66 3.10 -19.43 5.34
C ILE A 66 2.32 -20.36 4.41
N ASN A 67 1.99 -21.58 4.85
CA ASN A 67 1.26 -22.54 4.00
C ASN A 67 -0.22 -22.20 3.85
N LYS A 68 -0.73 -21.25 4.64
CA LYS A 68 -2.08 -20.71 4.45
C LYS A 68 -2.18 -19.65 3.37
N ILE A 69 -1.05 -19.22 2.81
CA ILE A 69 -1.01 -18.22 1.75
C ILE A 69 -1.06 -18.94 0.41
N ASP A 70 -2.09 -18.69 -0.37
CA ASP A 70 -2.37 -19.45 -1.60
C ASP A 70 -1.23 -19.39 -2.62
N VAL A 71 -0.51 -18.27 -2.76
CA VAL A 71 0.64 -18.18 -3.68
C VAL A 71 1.77 -19.14 -3.32
N PHE A 72 1.89 -19.58 -2.08
CA PHE A 72 2.88 -20.58 -1.66
C PHE A 72 2.31 -22.01 -1.78
N LYS A 73 1.05 -22.19 -1.41
CA LYS A 73 0.35 -23.47 -1.51
C LYS A 73 0.28 -23.98 -2.96
N TYR A 74 0.06 -23.07 -3.92
CA TYR A 74 -0.04 -23.38 -5.36
C TYR A 74 1.19 -22.90 -6.14
N ASN A 75 2.36 -22.95 -5.52
CA ASN A 75 3.60 -22.43 -6.08
C ASN A 75 4.01 -23.02 -7.43
N ASP A 76 3.66 -24.28 -7.70
CA ASP A 76 3.90 -24.99 -8.97
C ASP A 76 3.15 -24.33 -10.15
N LYS A 77 2.00 -23.75 -9.89
CA LYS A 77 1.17 -23.04 -10.88
C LYS A 77 1.55 -21.56 -11.07
N VAL A 78 2.31 -20.99 -10.14
CA VAL A 78 2.69 -19.58 -10.13
C VAL A 78 4.03 -19.36 -10.82
N LYS A 79 4.03 -18.57 -11.90
CA LYS A 79 5.23 -18.18 -12.64
C LYS A 79 5.95 -17.00 -12.00
N LYS A 80 5.19 -15.95 -11.68
CA LYS A 80 5.72 -14.71 -11.09
C LYS A 80 4.74 -14.14 -10.07
N ILE A 81 5.29 -13.51 -9.04
CA ILE A 81 4.55 -12.79 -8.00
C ILE A 81 5.08 -11.37 -7.97
N ILE A 82 4.23 -10.42 -8.34
CA ILE A 82 4.54 -8.99 -8.28
C ILE A 82 4.06 -8.48 -6.92
N THR A 83 4.92 -7.79 -6.19
CA THR A 83 4.55 -7.19 -4.89
C THR A 83 5.10 -5.76 -4.78
N ASN A 84 4.36 -4.92 -4.07
CA ASN A 84 4.68 -3.50 -3.91
C ASN A 84 5.63 -3.19 -2.74
N CYS A 85 6.28 -4.19 -2.16
CA CYS A 85 7.20 -3.99 -1.06
C CYS A 85 8.56 -4.64 -1.39
N PRO A 86 9.65 -3.86 -1.52
CA PRO A 86 10.97 -4.38 -1.86
C PRO A 86 11.53 -5.33 -0.78
N PHE A 87 11.15 -5.11 0.48
CA PHE A 87 11.48 -6.03 1.56
C PHE A 87 10.85 -7.40 1.33
N SER A 88 9.57 -7.45 0.95
CA SER A 88 8.87 -8.71 0.68
C SER A 88 9.53 -9.50 -0.45
N VAL A 89 9.97 -8.83 -1.51
CA VAL A 89 10.70 -9.49 -2.62
C VAL A 89 11.95 -10.19 -2.11
N LYS A 90 12.82 -9.44 -1.42
CA LYS A 90 14.09 -9.96 -0.91
C LYS A 90 13.88 -11.10 0.10
N TYR A 91 12.91 -10.90 1.01
CA TYR A 91 12.62 -11.85 2.07
C TYR A 91 12.05 -13.17 1.53
N PHE A 92 10.99 -13.11 0.73
CA PHE A 92 10.31 -14.31 0.26
C PHE A 92 11.11 -15.09 -0.79
N ASN A 93 11.85 -14.43 -1.67
CA ASN A 93 12.76 -15.13 -2.57
C ASN A 93 13.82 -15.92 -1.79
N LYS A 94 14.40 -15.32 -0.73
CA LYS A 94 15.33 -16.00 0.15
C LYS A 94 14.68 -17.16 0.92
N LEU A 95 13.49 -16.94 1.49
CA LEU A 95 12.76 -17.94 2.27
C LEU A 95 12.41 -19.18 1.44
N MET A 96 11.92 -18.94 0.22
CA MET A 96 11.46 -20.01 -0.67
C MET A 96 12.56 -20.58 -1.57
N ASN A 97 13.76 -19.99 -1.52
CA ASN A 97 14.88 -20.35 -2.39
C ASN A 97 14.51 -20.33 -3.89
N TYR A 98 13.86 -19.25 -4.34
CA TYR A 98 13.52 -19.03 -5.73
C TYR A 98 13.50 -17.52 -6.08
N ASP A 99 13.23 -17.16 -7.36
CA ASP A 99 13.26 -15.81 -7.89
C ASP A 99 11.90 -15.35 -8.47
N LYS A 100 10.80 -15.90 -7.96
CA LYS A 100 9.47 -15.61 -8.48
C LYS A 100 8.92 -14.25 -8.03
N PHE A 101 9.35 -13.75 -6.86
CA PHE A 101 8.94 -12.44 -6.40
C PHE A 101 9.71 -11.34 -7.11
N ILE A 102 9.00 -10.41 -7.71
CA ILE A 102 9.55 -9.20 -8.30
C ILE A 102 8.93 -7.95 -7.69
N PHE A 103 9.72 -6.89 -7.61
CA PHE A 103 9.26 -5.61 -7.12
C PHE A 103 8.42 -4.90 -8.18
N GLY A 104 7.26 -4.42 -7.77
CA GLY A 104 6.36 -3.62 -8.58
C GLY A 104 5.70 -2.53 -7.73
N PHE A 105 4.61 -1.98 -8.20
CA PHE A 105 3.86 -0.93 -7.49
C PHE A 105 2.37 -1.24 -7.50
N SER A 106 1.62 -0.68 -6.55
CA SER A 106 0.16 -0.63 -6.61
C SER A 106 -0.24 0.49 -7.57
N PRO A 107 -0.81 0.18 -8.73
CA PRO A 107 -1.17 1.22 -9.70
C PRO A 107 -2.34 2.04 -9.17
N PHE A 108 -2.35 3.33 -9.46
CA PHE A 108 -3.50 4.18 -9.22
C PHE A 108 -4.27 4.40 -10.52
N ASN A 109 -5.56 4.07 -10.52
CA ASN A 109 -6.41 4.23 -11.69
C ASN A 109 -6.86 5.70 -11.83
N PRO A 110 -6.45 6.41 -12.90
CA PRO A 110 -6.77 7.82 -13.11
C PRO A 110 -8.27 8.14 -13.14
N LYS A 111 -9.12 7.18 -13.47
CA LYS A 111 -10.58 7.30 -13.44
C LYS A 111 -11.13 7.70 -12.05
N TYR A 112 -10.36 7.45 -11.01
CA TYR A 112 -10.75 7.70 -9.62
C TYR A 112 -10.09 8.94 -9.01
N ILE A 113 -9.39 9.75 -9.81
CA ILE A 113 -8.86 11.04 -9.35
C ILE A 113 -10.01 11.88 -8.83
N PRO A 114 -9.99 12.32 -7.58
CA PRO A 114 -11.01 13.21 -7.07
C PRO A 114 -10.92 14.56 -7.77
N LEU A 115 -12.07 15.15 -8.06
CA LEU A 115 -12.11 16.54 -8.54
C LEU A 115 -11.47 17.45 -7.49
N ASP A 116 -10.88 18.56 -7.94
CA ASP A 116 -10.34 19.60 -7.07
C ASP A 116 -11.37 19.99 -6.02
N LYS A 117 -10.97 19.96 -4.76
CA LYS A 117 -11.81 20.21 -3.60
C LYS A 117 -11.21 21.30 -2.73
N GLU A 118 -12.09 22.13 -2.19
CA GLU A 118 -11.71 23.03 -1.12
C GLU A 118 -11.12 22.23 0.05
N LYS A 119 -9.98 22.68 0.57
CA LYS A 119 -9.31 22.09 1.72
C LYS A 119 -10.00 22.51 3.02
N ILE A 120 -10.87 21.64 3.54
CA ILE A 120 -11.66 21.88 4.76
C ILE A 120 -11.09 21.21 6.00
N TYR A 121 -10.22 20.20 5.82
CA TYR A 121 -9.53 19.51 6.91
C TYR A 121 -8.03 19.85 6.91
N ASP A 122 -7.42 19.89 8.08
CA ASP A 122 -5.97 20.08 8.20
C ASP A 122 -5.24 18.76 7.91
N VAL A 123 -5.74 17.66 8.47
CA VAL A 123 -5.07 16.36 8.44
C VAL A 123 -6.03 15.25 8.06
N PHE A 124 -5.53 14.30 7.27
CA PHE A 124 -6.24 13.08 6.88
C PHE A 124 -5.47 11.83 7.32
N HIS A 125 -6.18 10.84 7.82
CA HIS A 125 -5.65 9.51 7.99
C HIS A 125 -6.69 8.45 7.63
N THR A 126 -6.24 7.37 6.97
CA THR A 126 -7.09 6.22 6.63
C THR A 126 -6.44 4.89 7.04
N GLY A 127 -7.26 3.95 7.51
CA GLY A 127 -6.87 2.61 7.92
C GLY A 127 -7.41 2.24 9.29
N HIS A 128 -6.88 1.15 9.87
CA HIS A 128 -7.15 0.82 11.26
C HIS A 128 -6.37 1.75 12.20
N LEU A 129 -7.02 2.21 13.26
CA LEU A 129 -6.37 3.00 14.31
C LEU A 129 -5.84 2.11 15.42
N HIS A 130 -6.69 1.23 15.99
CA HIS A 130 -6.28 0.34 17.06
C HIS A 130 -5.18 -0.64 16.60
N ASN A 131 -4.20 -0.87 17.46
CA ASN A 131 -3.03 -1.71 17.19
C ASN A 131 -2.19 -1.25 15.97
N SER A 132 -2.34 -0.01 15.54
CA SER A 132 -1.51 0.59 14.50
C SER A 132 -0.44 1.50 15.08
N ILE A 133 0.55 1.84 14.26
CA ILE A 133 1.58 2.84 14.61
C ILE A 133 0.94 4.21 14.87
N ILE A 134 -0.15 4.52 14.17
CA ILE A 134 -0.87 5.79 14.32
C ILE A 134 -1.55 5.93 15.69
N TYR A 135 -1.86 4.81 16.36
CA TYR A 135 -2.46 4.86 17.69
C TYR A 135 -1.60 5.63 18.71
N ASP A 136 -0.29 5.48 18.62
CA ASP A 136 0.65 6.10 19.56
C ASP A 136 0.76 7.64 19.35
N ILE A 137 0.41 8.14 18.16
CA ILE A 137 0.43 9.58 17.80
C ILE A 137 -0.96 10.19 17.65
N PHE A 138 -1.99 9.38 17.85
CA PHE A 138 -3.38 9.81 17.70
C PHE A 138 -3.72 11.07 18.51
N PRO A 139 -3.33 11.20 19.80
CA PRO A 139 -3.60 12.42 20.58
C PRO A 139 -3.01 13.71 19.99
N ILE A 140 -1.97 13.59 19.14
CA ILE A 140 -1.40 14.73 18.44
C ILE A 140 -2.27 15.11 17.26
N ILE A 141 -2.67 14.10 16.45
CA ILE A 141 -3.48 14.34 15.27
C ILE A 141 -4.83 14.97 15.65
N GLU A 142 -5.42 14.58 16.78
CA GLU A 142 -6.68 15.14 17.28
C GLU A 142 -6.63 16.62 17.68
N LYS A 143 -5.43 17.19 17.86
CA LYS A 143 -5.28 18.64 18.13
C LYS A 143 -5.63 19.51 16.91
N PHE A 144 -5.69 18.90 15.72
CA PHE A 144 -5.98 19.59 14.45
C PHE A 144 -7.37 19.21 13.94
N ASN A 145 -7.88 19.96 12.95
CA ASN A 145 -9.13 19.61 12.28
C ASN A 145 -8.91 18.35 11.40
N ALA A 146 -8.97 17.18 12.04
CA ALA A 146 -8.61 15.91 11.44
C ALA A 146 -9.80 15.14 10.85
N CYS A 147 -9.62 14.59 9.66
CA CYS A 147 -10.54 13.65 9.02
C CYS A 147 -9.99 12.22 9.12
N PHE A 148 -10.69 11.36 9.87
CA PHE A 148 -10.35 9.95 9.99
C PHE A 148 -11.31 9.09 9.19
N VAL A 149 -10.76 8.28 8.26
CA VAL A 149 -11.49 7.24 7.52
C VAL A 149 -10.99 5.89 8.01
N CYS A 150 -11.54 5.45 9.15
CA CYS A 150 -11.10 4.25 9.85
C CYS A 150 -12.29 3.31 10.06
N ALA A 151 -12.05 1.99 9.96
CA ALA A 151 -13.09 1.01 10.24
C ALA A 151 -13.50 0.98 11.73
N ASP A 152 -12.56 1.29 12.59
CA ASP A 152 -12.66 1.16 14.05
C ASP A 152 -12.78 2.50 14.81
N TYR A 153 -12.71 3.65 14.08
CA TYR A 153 -12.75 4.97 14.74
C TYR A 153 -13.42 6.05 13.89
N GLY A 154 -14.01 7.06 14.58
CA GLY A 154 -14.53 8.27 13.98
C GLY A 154 -15.89 8.11 13.27
N LYS A 155 -16.31 9.18 12.61
CA LYS A 155 -17.62 9.26 11.92
C LYS A 155 -17.63 8.69 10.51
N HIS A 156 -16.47 8.55 9.87
CA HIS A 156 -16.34 8.05 8.51
C HIS A 156 -15.94 6.57 8.49
N LYS A 157 -16.78 5.73 9.11
CA LYS A 157 -16.59 4.27 9.11
C LYS A 157 -17.12 3.66 7.82
N ASN A 158 -16.35 2.74 7.25
CA ASN A 158 -16.79 1.95 6.08
C ASN A 158 -17.26 2.79 4.88
N VAL A 159 -16.63 3.94 4.66
CA VAL A 159 -16.92 4.74 3.46
C VAL A 159 -16.38 4.05 2.22
N GLY A 160 -17.07 4.19 1.08
CA GLY A 160 -16.63 3.66 -0.19
C GLY A 160 -15.36 4.35 -0.72
N TYR A 161 -14.67 3.70 -1.66
CA TYR A 161 -13.39 4.16 -2.19
C TYR A 161 -13.41 5.61 -2.71
N LYS A 162 -14.41 5.96 -3.52
CA LYS A 162 -14.55 7.33 -4.06
C LYS A 162 -14.74 8.38 -2.98
N GLU A 163 -15.52 8.08 -1.94
CA GLU A 163 -15.73 9.00 -0.83
C GLU A 163 -14.46 9.14 0.02
N LYS A 164 -13.70 8.06 0.22
CA LYS A 164 -12.40 8.11 0.86
C LYS A 164 -11.43 9.04 0.13
N LEU A 165 -11.33 8.92 -1.19
CA LEU A 165 -10.48 9.79 -2.01
C LEU A 165 -10.93 11.25 -1.97
N LYS A 166 -12.24 11.49 -2.00
CA LYS A 166 -12.83 12.84 -1.88
C LYS A 166 -12.47 13.46 -0.52
N LEU A 167 -12.61 12.73 0.59
CA LEU A 167 -12.27 13.23 1.91
C LEU A 167 -10.76 13.51 2.03
N ASN A 168 -9.92 12.68 1.41
CA ASN A 168 -8.49 12.94 1.30
C ASN A 168 -8.21 14.23 0.50
N ALA A 169 -8.87 14.43 -0.64
CA ALA A 169 -8.72 15.63 -1.46
C ALA A 169 -9.20 16.92 -0.74
N GLN A 170 -10.11 16.80 0.23
CA GLN A 170 -10.53 17.89 1.10
C GLN A 170 -9.57 18.16 2.26
N SER A 171 -8.46 17.44 2.36
CA SER A 171 -7.49 17.57 3.45
C SER A 171 -6.17 18.13 2.94
N LYS A 172 -5.52 18.97 3.73
CA LYS A 172 -4.23 19.59 3.40
C LYS A 172 -3.09 18.58 3.46
N ILE A 173 -3.06 17.75 4.51
CA ILE A 173 -1.98 16.83 4.84
C ILE A 173 -2.55 15.40 4.97
N SER A 174 -1.91 14.42 4.32
CA SER A 174 -2.15 12.99 4.53
C SER A 174 -1.05 12.37 5.37
N ILE A 175 -1.38 11.90 6.57
CA ILE A 175 -0.43 11.15 7.42
C ILE A 175 -0.42 9.69 6.99
N VAL A 176 0.74 9.23 6.55
CA VAL A 176 0.93 7.89 6.01
C VAL A 176 2.12 7.17 6.65
N HIS A 177 2.17 5.87 6.50
CA HIS A 177 3.30 5.02 6.89
C HIS A 177 3.31 3.73 6.06
N GLY A 178 4.49 3.15 5.89
CA GLY A 178 4.74 1.88 5.21
C GLY A 178 5.01 0.72 6.19
N LEU A 179 4.36 0.67 7.35
CA LEU A 179 4.70 -0.25 8.43
C LEU A 179 3.48 -0.95 9.01
N LEU A 180 3.72 -2.15 9.56
CA LEU A 180 2.81 -2.84 10.48
C LEU A 180 3.45 -2.88 11.86
N LYS A 181 2.68 -2.61 12.91
CA LYS A 181 3.08 -2.89 14.29
C LYS A 181 3.01 -4.40 14.50
N TRP A 182 4.07 -4.99 15.04
CA TRP A 182 4.06 -6.41 15.38
C TRP A 182 3.31 -6.59 16.70
N PRO A 183 2.19 -7.31 16.72
CA PRO A 183 1.44 -7.52 17.95
C PRO A 183 2.23 -8.39 18.92
N ASP A 184 2.26 -8.01 20.20
CA ASP A 184 2.97 -8.74 21.26
C ASP A 184 2.52 -10.21 21.36
N GLN A 185 1.24 -10.46 21.17
CA GLN A 185 0.65 -11.80 21.18
C GLN A 185 1.20 -12.76 20.11
N PHE A 186 1.88 -12.24 19.07
CA PHE A 186 2.45 -13.04 17.97
C PHE A 186 3.97 -13.12 18.04
N LYS A 187 4.62 -12.61 19.10
CA LYS A 187 6.09 -12.69 19.26
C LYS A 187 6.59 -14.12 19.18
N ASP A 188 5.86 -15.08 19.76
CA ASP A 188 6.21 -16.50 19.73
C ASP A 188 5.98 -17.16 18.36
N GLY A 189 4.95 -16.74 17.63
CA GLY A 189 4.69 -17.17 16.24
C GLY A 189 5.75 -16.67 15.29
N ALA A 190 6.20 -15.43 15.47
CA ALA A 190 7.31 -14.85 14.72
C ALA A 190 8.63 -15.61 14.95
N ALA A 191 8.83 -16.20 16.13
CA ALA A 191 10.03 -16.99 16.44
C ALA A 191 10.25 -18.13 15.43
N LYS A 192 9.20 -18.70 14.84
CA LYS A 192 9.30 -19.73 13.80
C LYS A 192 9.85 -19.18 12.48
N PHE A 193 9.61 -17.90 12.17
CA PHE A 193 10.14 -17.22 10.98
C PHE A 193 11.47 -16.50 11.25
N VAL A 194 11.78 -16.25 12.48
CA VAL A 194 12.93 -15.49 12.97
C VAL A 194 14.26 -16.15 12.62
N ASN A 195 14.30 -17.45 12.48
CA ASN A 195 15.52 -18.18 12.08
C ASN A 195 15.97 -17.89 10.63
N HIS A 196 15.28 -17.08 9.88
CA HIS A 196 15.58 -16.79 8.48
C HIS A 196 16.25 -15.41 8.22
N GLY A 197 16.85 -14.80 9.22
CA GLY A 197 17.76 -13.64 9.07
C GLY A 197 17.16 -12.31 8.62
N ALA A 198 15.98 -12.33 7.97
CA ALA A 198 15.28 -11.10 7.57
C ALA A 198 14.47 -10.48 8.73
N PHE A 199 14.21 -11.25 9.78
CA PHE A 199 13.43 -10.86 10.95
C PHE A 199 14.24 -10.33 12.12
N GLU A 200 15.56 -10.34 12.09
CA GLU A 200 16.35 -9.72 13.16
C GLU A 200 15.99 -8.23 13.30
N LEU A 201 15.80 -7.54 12.17
CA LEU A 201 15.32 -6.15 12.15
C LEU A 201 13.92 -6.00 12.72
N VAL A 202 13.02 -6.96 12.45
CA VAL A 202 11.65 -6.95 13.01
C VAL A 202 11.66 -7.15 14.52
N LYS A 203 12.58 -7.99 15.04
CA LYS A 203 12.79 -8.17 16.48
C LYS A 203 13.30 -6.89 17.14
N GLU A 204 14.20 -6.19 16.50
CA GLU A 204 14.81 -4.98 17.01
C GLU A 204 13.78 -3.83 17.12
N TYR A 205 12.96 -3.66 16.09
CA TYR A 205 12.06 -2.50 15.99
C TYR A 205 10.60 -2.80 16.37
N GLY A 206 10.20 -4.06 16.51
CA GLY A 206 8.79 -4.44 16.76
C GLY A 206 7.83 -4.07 15.63
N ILE A 207 8.34 -3.84 14.43
CA ILE A 207 7.60 -3.41 13.24
C ILE A 207 7.98 -4.25 12.02
N VAL A 208 7.05 -4.33 11.06
CA VAL A 208 7.24 -5.03 9.78
C VAL A 208 7.05 -4.04 8.64
N PRO A 209 8.00 -3.96 7.69
CA PRO A 209 7.82 -3.12 6.52
C PRO A 209 6.70 -3.67 5.63
N GLN A 210 5.74 -2.82 5.31
CA GLN A 210 4.65 -3.13 4.39
C GLN A 210 4.17 -1.88 3.70
N MET A 211 4.52 -1.74 2.41
CA MET A 211 4.05 -0.62 1.61
C MET A 211 2.52 -0.60 1.53
N LYS A 212 1.94 0.58 1.62
CA LYS A 212 0.50 0.80 1.61
C LYS A 212 0.06 1.63 0.40
N THR A 213 -1.05 1.28 -0.20
CA THR A 213 -1.65 2.00 -1.35
C THR A 213 -2.05 3.43 -1.01
N ARG A 214 -2.31 3.71 0.28
CA ARG A 214 -2.69 5.06 0.76
C ARG A 214 -1.71 6.17 0.40
N ILE A 215 -0.45 5.83 0.12
CA ILE A 215 0.56 6.78 -0.33
C ILE A 215 0.23 7.26 -1.74
N MET A 216 -0.12 6.33 -2.65
CA MET A 216 -0.58 6.64 -4.00
C MET A 216 -1.90 7.43 -3.99
N GLU A 217 -2.80 7.07 -3.07
CA GLU A 217 -4.08 7.76 -2.87
C GLU A 217 -3.90 9.20 -2.38
N ALA A 218 -2.91 9.45 -1.53
CA ALA A 218 -2.57 10.80 -1.06
C ALA A 218 -2.05 11.67 -2.21
N ALA A 219 -1.12 11.16 -3.03
CA ALA A 219 -0.63 11.83 -4.23
C ALA A 219 -1.76 12.14 -5.22
N ALA A 220 -2.63 11.15 -5.52
CA ALA A 220 -3.78 11.32 -6.40
C ALA A 220 -4.79 12.36 -5.91
N SER A 221 -4.91 12.50 -4.59
CA SER A 221 -5.83 13.45 -3.93
C SER A 221 -5.24 14.86 -3.78
N LYS A 222 -4.01 15.08 -4.27
CA LYS A 222 -3.29 16.34 -4.07
C LYS A 222 -3.31 16.79 -2.60
N SER A 223 -2.99 15.87 -1.71
CA SER A 223 -2.80 16.11 -0.28
C SER A 223 -1.31 15.92 0.03
N LEU A 224 -0.70 16.84 0.79
CA LEU A 224 0.72 16.74 1.11
C LEU A 224 1.00 15.42 1.85
N ILE A 225 1.88 14.63 1.31
CA ILE A 225 2.26 13.36 1.93
C ILE A 225 3.23 13.62 3.08
N LEU A 226 2.77 13.36 4.32
CA LEU A 226 3.59 13.41 5.51
C LEU A 226 3.79 11.99 6.03
N CYS A 227 4.95 11.39 5.72
CA CYS A 227 5.25 9.98 5.91
C CYS A 227 6.10 9.72 7.15
N LEU A 228 5.77 8.69 7.93
CA LEU A 228 6.67 8.21 8.99
C LEU A 228 7.97 7.69 8.36
N GLN A 229 9.10 8.23 8.83
CA GLN A 229 10.39 7.68 8.47
C GLN A 229 10.56 6.30 9.09
N ASP A 230 10.77 5.31 8.25
CA ASP A 230 11.02 3.93 8.65
C ASP A 230 12.50 3.54 8.40
N PRO A 231 13.00 2.46 9.07
CA PRO A 231 14.40 2.04 8.92
C PRO A 231 14.80 1.61 7.51
N TRP A 232 13.84 1.37 6.63
CA TRP A 232 14.06 0.89 5.24
C TRP A 232 13.77 1.96 4.19
N ASN A 233 13.28 3.15 4.61
CA ASN A 233 12.88 4.24 3.72
C ASN A 233 11.97 3.74 2.58
N LEU A 234 10.95 2.96 2.90
CA LEU A 234 10.13 2.26 1.91
C LEU A 234 9.51 3.17 0.86
N ILE A 235 9.07 4.37 1.26
CA ILE A 235 8.45 5.34 0.35
C ILE A 235 9.40 5.82 -0.76
N GLU A 236 10.72 5.86 -0.47
CA GLU A 236 11.73 6.29 -1.43
C GLU A 236 11.88 5.33 -2.63
N SER A 237 11.26 4.13 -2.56
CA SER A 237 11.10 3.26 -3.72
C SER A 237 10.18 3.84 -4.80
N TYR A 238 9.42 4.89 -4.49
CA TYR A 238 8.41 5.48 -5.38
C TYR A 238 8.50 7.00 -5.50
N PHE A 239 8.84 7.69 -4.41
CA PHE A 239 8.80 9.14 -4.28
C PHE A 239 10.11 9.64 -3.67
N GLU A 240 10.50 10.87 -3.98
CA GLU A 240 11.72 11.51 -3.49
C GLU A 240 11.41 12.45 -2.32
N GLU A 241 12.17 12.32 -1.22
CA GLU A 241 12.03 13.20 -0.04
C GLU A 241 12.27 14.66 -0.41
N THR A 242 11.49 15.58 0.13
CA THR A 242 11.47 17.04 -0.12
C THR A 242 11.05 17.45 -1.52
N VAL A 243 10.93 16.51 -2.46
CA VAL A 243 10.44 16.74 -3.82
C VAL A 243 8.97 16.33 -3.95
N ASP A 244 8.64 15.11 -3.48
CA ASP A 244 7.30 14.53 -3.59
C ASP A 244 6.61 14.37 -2.23
N PHE A 245 7.37 14.30 -1.13
CA PHE A 245 6.83 14.08 0.21
C PHE A 245 7.76 14.62 1.30
N ILE A 246 7.28 14.59 2.55
CA ILE A 246 8.05 14.98 3.75
C ILE A 246 8.00 13.85 4.77
N TYR A 247 9.15 13.55 5.38
CA TYR A 247 9.20 12.65 6.54
C TYR A 247 8.81 13.31 7.85
N TRP A 248 8.28 12.53 8.78
CA TRP A 248 8.27 12.79 10.21
C TRP A 248 8.86 11.60 10.97
N LYS A 249 9.46 11.83 12.15
CA LYS A 249 10.28 10.83 12.86
C LYS A 249 9.67 10.36 14.19
N ASN A 250 9.01 11.24 14.89
CA ASN A 250 8.41 10.99 16.20
C ASN A 250 7.24 11.94 16.44
N ALA A 251 6.57 11.77 17.56
CA ALA A 251 5.38 12.51 17.92
C ALA A 251 5.59 14.04 17.95
N GLN A 252 6.70 14.49 18.50
CA GLN A 252 7.00 15.94 18.59
C GLN A 252 7.31 16.51 17.20
N ASP A 253 8.15 15.85 16.43
CA ASP A 253 8.47 16.24 15.05
C ASP A 253 7.23 16.28 14.16
N LEU A 254 6.30 15.33 14.33
CA LEU A 254 5.01 15.34 13.63
C LEU A 254 4.20 16.59 13.97
N GLU A 255 4.03 16.91 15.26
CA GLU A 255 3.26 18.07 15.70
C GLU A 255 3.86 19.37 15.16
N ASP A 256 5.17 19.53 15.25
CA ASP A 256 5.88 20.72 14.80
C ASP A 256 5.78 20.89 13.28
N LYS A 257 5.92 19.81 12.53
CA LYS A 257 5.75 19.82 11.07
C LYS A 257 4.34 20.15 10.64
N ILE A 258 3.32 19.55 11.27
CA ILE A 258 1.93 19.89 10.94
C ILE A 258 1.69 21.40 11.17
N LYS A 259 2.09 21.95 12.31
CA LYS A 259 1.93 23.36 12.61
C LYS A 259 2.64 24.26 11.59
N HIS A 260 3.89 23.92 11.25
CA HIS A 260 4.67 24.67 10.28
C HIS A 260 4.04 24.62 8.88
N ILE A 261 3.68 23.43 8.41
CA ILE A 261 3.04 23.24 7.10
C ILE A 261 1.72 24.01 7.02
N LEU A 262 0.88 23.95 8.05
CA LEU A 262 -0.41 24.65 8.04
C LEU A 262 -0.25 26.17 8.01
N SER A 263 0.80 26.71 8.64
CA SER A 263 1.08 28.16 8.62
C SER A 263 1.75 28.65 7.33
N HIS A 264 2.32 27.74 6.52
CA HIS A 264 3.03 28.03 5.27
C HIS A 264 2.55 27.13 4.13
N TYR A 265 1.26 26.78 4.11
CA TYR A 265 0.73 25.73 3.23
C TYR A 265 0.99 26.00 1.74
N ASP A 266 0.98 27.26 1.34
CA ASP A 266 1.21 27.65 -0.06
C ASP A 266 2.66 27.33 -0.52
N ASP A 267 3.62 27.35 0.40
CA ASP A 267 5.03 27.03 0.09
C ASP A 267 5.21 25.54 -0.28
N TYR A 268 4.26 24.69 0.10
CA TYR A 268 4.30 23.23 -0.15
C TYR A 268 3.55 22.79 -1.42
N GLN A 269 2.91 23.73 -2.16
CA GLN A 269 2.13 23.37 -3.35
C GLN A 269 2.97 22.68 -4.41
N HIS A 270 4.25 23.05 -4.56
CA HIS A 270 5.15 22.42 -5.51
C HIS A 270 5.43 20.96 -5.17
N ILE A 271 5.54 20.57 -3.89
CA ILE A 271 5.72 19.18 -3.43
C ILE A 271 4.46 18.35 -3.73
N ILE A 272 3.28 18.93 -3.48
CA ILE A 272 1.99 18.31 -3.76
C ILE A 272 1.83 18.01 -5.25
N GLU A 273 2.13 19.00 -6.11
CA GLU A 273 2.03 18.83 -7.56
C GLU A 273 3.09 17.86 -8.09
N ASN A 274 4.29 17.86 -7.55
CA ASN A 274 5.32 16.90 -7.92
C ASN A 274 4.87 15.47 -7.60
N ALA A 275 4.38 15.20 -6.38
CA ALA A 275 3.87 13.87 -6.00
C ALA A 275 2.76 13.38 -6.95
N TYR A 276 1.82 14.27 -7.30
CA TYR A 276 0.77 13.97 -8.27
C TYR A 276 1.35 13.65 -9.65
N ASN A 277 2.28 14.44 -10.15
CA ASN A 277 2.91 14.22 -11.45
C ASN A 277 3.74 12.94 -11.48
N THR A 278 4.51 12.66 -10.42
CA THR A 278 5.26 11.41 -10.25
C THR A 278 4.34 10.20 -10.31
N LEU A 279 3.20 10.25 -9.61
CA LEU A 279 2.17 9.21 -9.65
C LEU A 279 1.65 9.00 -11.08
N MET A 280 1.21 10.07 -11.74
CA MET A 280 0.55 10.00 -13.04
C MET A 280 1.49 9.57 -14.16
N ASN A 281 2.76 9.94 -14.08
CA ASN A 281 3.76 9.62 -15.08
C ASN A 281 4.38 8.22 -14.93
N ASN A 282 4.23 7.57 -13.74
CA ASN A 282 4.96 6.34 -13.47
C ASN A 282 4.09 5.19 -12.92
N TYR A 283 2.96 5.47 -12.26
CA TYR A 283 2.28 4.48 -11.41
C TYR A 283 0.81 4.26 -11.76
N THR A 284 0.44 4.39 -13.03
CA THR A 284 -0.91 4.05 -13.53
C THR A 284 -1.01 2.58 -13.94
N PRO A 285 -2.22 2.02 -14.13
CA PRO A 285 -2.42 0.68 -14.66
C PRO A 285 -1.72 0.44 -15.99
N LYS A 286 -1.67 1.44 -16.87
CA LYS A 286 -0.94 1.35 -18.15
C LYS A 286 0.56 1.12 -17.92
N HIS A 287 1.19 1.86 -17.00
CA HIS A 287 2.61 1.66 -16.67
C HIS A 287 2.85 0.28 -16.05
N PHE A 288 1.95 -0.18 -15.18
CA PHE A 288 2.03 -1.52 -14.60
C PHE A 288 1.99 -2.60 -15.68
N PHE A 289 1.05 -2.48 -16.63
CA PHE A 289 0.95 -3.40 -17.75
C PHE A 289 2.22 -3.41 -18.60
N ASP A 290 2.67 -2.24 -19.03
CA ASP A 290 3.83 -2.11 -19.91
C ASP A 290 5.12 -2.66 -19.27
N LEU A 291 5.31 -2.47 -17.97
CA LEU A 291 6.52 -2.90 -17.24
C LEU A 291 6.49 -4.39 -16.85
N TYR A 292 5.37 -4.89 -16.40
CA TYR A 292 5.33 -6.20 -15.72
C TYR A 292 4.56 -7.29 -16.47
N LEU A 293 3.65 -6.93 -17.36
CA LEU A 293 2.75 -7.89 -17.98
C LEU A 293 2.95 -8.07 -19.49
N LYS A 294 3.38 -7.04 -20.18
CA LYS A 294 3.46 -7.02 -21.64
C LYS A 294 4.45 -8.04 -22.22
N ASN A 295 5.54 -8.29 -21.51
CA ASN A 295 6.69 -9.07 -22.00
C ASN A 295 6.90 -10.37 -21.19
N LEU A 296 5.95 -10.81 -20.38
CA LEU A 296 5.95 -12.11 -19.70
C LEU A 296 5.42 -13.24 -20.65
#